data_7a9095702a3214cc745e3a32e19c0526
#
_entry.id   7a9095702a3214cc745e3a32e19c0526
#
_cell.length_a   1.000
_cell.length_b   1.000
_cell.length_c   1.000
_cell.angle_alpha   90.00
_cell.angle_beta   90.00
_cell.angle_gamma   90.00
#
_symmetry.space_group_name_H-M   'P 1'
#
loop_
_entity.id
_entity.type
_entity.pdbx_description
1 polymer ?
#
loop_
_entity_poly.entity_id
_entity_poly.type
_entity_poly.pdbx_seq_one_letter_code
_entity_poly.pdbx_strand_id
1 'polypeptide(L)'
;TNYSVVYPANYNESVLAEQTYTANGFGDGLMKMSTKVDGTIDGGFMLTADNALLGLQLTGDQALSELVLTNTATSQTYTLNCAGITLTNTATLLYLVVPAGEWPNGFTVSVKDSEGNEITSFTKADAATFSATTSMIMPVREVESLKNYEGIGVFSISATKQVAFSPGNLQYTQSTDTWSFAENQYDYIGTDNVIGGSVSSDPTNGDSKEGTALADKVDLFGWSTSATYFGVST
;
A
#
# COMPACT_ATOMS: atom_id res chain seq x y z
N THR A 1 15.06 -46.72 17.14
CA THR A 1 14.23 -45.72 17.84
C THR A 1 14.17 -44.51 16.94
N ASN A 2 12.97 -44.02 16.62
CA ASN A 2 12.77 -42.85 15.80
C ASN A 2 12.59 -41.64 16.72
N TYR A 3 13.33 -40.59 16.46
CA TYR A 3 13.25 -39.33 17.19
C TYR A 3 12.61 -38.28 16.30
N SER A 4 11.74 -37.45 16.86
CA SER A 4 11.27 -36.21 16.23
C SER A 4 11.96 -35.06 16.97
N VAL A 5 12.66 -34.23 16.22
CA VAL A 5 13.33 -33.05 16.75
C VAL A 5 12.62 -31.82 16.23
N VAL A 6 12.24 -30.91 17.12
CA VAL A 6 11.53 -29.67 16.79
C VAL A 6 12.23 -28.50 17.47
N TYR A 7 12.35 -27.40 16.73
CA TYR A 7 12.85 -26.12 17.25
C TYR A 7 11.86 -25.00 16.89
N PRO A 8 11.57 -24.09 17.80
CA PRO A 8 11.93 -24.11 19.23
C PRO A 8 11.16 -25.22 19.98
N ALA A 9 11.70 -25.69 21.10
CA ALA A 9 11.15 -26.83 21.84
C ALA A 9 9.71 -26.64 22.34
N ASN A 10 9.30 -25.39 22.52
CA ASN A 10 7.97 -25.00 22.97
C ASN A 10 7.06 -24.52 21.80
N TYR A 11 7.43 -24.82 20.55
CA TYR A 11 6.61 -24.41 19.41
C TYR A 11 5.23 -25.05 19.48
N ASN A 12 4.20 -24.22 19.46
CA ASN A 12 2.83 -24.68 19.33
C ASN A 12 2.63 -25.18 17.89
N GLU A 13 1.82 -26.22 17.65
CA GLU A 13 1.72 -26.90 16.36
C GLU A 13 1.20 -26.03 15.21
N SER A 14 0.78 -24.80 15.50
CA SER A 14 0.29 -23.82 14.53
C SER A 14 1.17 -22.57 14.47
N VAL A 15 1.21 -21.92 13.31
CA VAL A 15 1.79 -20.58 13.17
C VAL A 15 1.05 -19.60 14.08
N LEU A 16 1.80 -18.76 14.79
CA LEU A 16 1.21 -17.73 15.64
C LEU A 16 0.40 -16.74 14.78
N ALA A 17 -0.84 -16.51 15.18
CA ALA A 17 -1.72 -15.56 14.51
C ALA A 17 -1.24 -14.10 14.72
N GLU A 18 -0.68 -13.81 15.89
CA GLU A 18 -0.11 -12.50 16.23
C GLU A 18 1.40 -12.55 16.18
N GLN A 19 2.00 -11.69 15.36
CA GLN A 19 3.45 -11.59 15.15
C GLN A 19 3.89 -10.13 15.31
N THR A 20 5.16 -9.92 15.63
CA THR A 20 5.72 -8.59 15.75
C THR A 20 6.79 -8.38 14.69
N TYR A 21 6.78 -7.21 14.07
CA TYR A 21 7.79 -6.82 13.10
C TYR A 21 9.20 -6.89 13.69
N THR A 22 10.08 -7.45 12.90
CA THR A 22 11.52 -7.48 13.18
C THR A 22 12.26 -6.98 11.94
N ALA A 23 13.15 -6.01 12.10
CA ALA A 23 13.90 -5.44 10.99
C ALA A 23 14.71 -6.51 10.26
N ASN A 24 14.56 -6.59 8.94
CA ASN A 24 15.24 -7.52 8.05
C ASN A 24 14.98 -9.01 8.33
N GLY A 25 13.85 -9.34 8.96
CA GLY A 25 13.54 -10.74 9.27
C GLY A 25 12.17 -10.94 9.90
N PHE A 26 12.08 -11.95 10.73
CA PHE A 26 10.91 -12.32 11.50
C PHE A 26 11.33 -12.58 12.97
N GLY A 27 10.38 -12.51 13.90
CA GLY A 27 10.64 -12.65 15.33
C GLY A 27 11.14 -14.05 15.70
N ASP A 28 11.94 -14.11 16.77
CA ASP A 28 12.44 -15.36 17.32
C ASP A 28 11.29 -16.30 17.70
N GLY A 29 11.45 -17.58 17.36
CA GLY A 29 10.49 -18.63 17.69
C GLY A 29 9.23 -18.67 16.80
N LEU A 30 9.10 -17.77 15.82
CA LEU A 30 7.97 -17.82 14.87
C LEU A 30 8.11 -18.94 13.84
N MET A 31 9.34 -19.25 13.43
CA MET A 31 9.62 -20.29 12.45
C MET A 31 9.79 -21.64 13.12
N LYS A 32 8.89 -22.57 12.86
CA LYS A 32 9.07 -23.96 13.25
C LYS A 32 10.08 -24.64 12.32
N MET A 33 11.03 -25.34 12.91
CA MET A 33 11.95 -26.22 12.20
C MET A 33 11.89 -27.61 12.77
N SER A 34 11.85 -28.63 11.94
CA SER A 34 11.78 -30.01 12.39
C SER A 34 12.59 -30.97 11.52
N THR A 35 12.85 -32.12 12.07
CA THR A 35 13.39 -33.28 11.35
C THR A 35 13.02 -34.57 12.06
N LYS A 36 13.05 -35.68 11.30
CA LYS A 36 12.94 -37.02 11.84
C LYS A 36 14.29 -37.70 11.71
N VAL A 37 14.74 -38.27 12.81
CA VAL A 37 16.02 -38.98 12.88
C VAL A 37 15.73 -40.44 13.22
N ASP A 38 16.16 -41.32 12.33
CA ASP A 38 16.08 -42.77 12.54
C ASP A 38 17.44 -43.31 13.02
N GLY A 39 17.42 -43.99 14.15
CA GLY A 39 18.64 -44.61 14.71
C GLY A 39 19.35 -43.76 15.78
N THR A 40 20.68 -43.66 15.65
CA THR A 40 21.54 -42.92 16.59
C THR A 40 21.78 -41.48 16.11
N ILE A 41 21.97 -40.54 17.05
CA ILE A 41 22.17 -39.09 16.75
C ILE A 41 23.67 -38.75 16.67
N ASP A 42 24.55 -39.73 16.58
CA ASP A 42 25.98 -39.56 16.67
C ASP A 42 26.62 -38.68 15.56
N GLY A 43 25.92 -38.53 14.44
CA GLY A 43 26.36 -37.69 13.30
C GLY A 43 25.75 -36.30 13.24
N GLY A 44 24.93 -35.91 14.24
CA GLY A 44 24.15 -34.70 14.18
C GLY A 44 22.88 -34.83 13.31
N PHE A 45 22.13 -33.76 13.22
CA PHE A 45 20.91 -33.67 12.38
C PHE A 45 20.75 -32.27 11.81
N MET A 46 20.04 -32.18 10.70
CA MET A 46 19.72 -30.91 10.08
C MET A 46 18.22 -30.63 10.27
N LEU A 47 17.90 -29.45 10.80
CA LEU A 47 16.52 -28.95 10.87
C LEU A 47 16.14 -28.25 9.57
N THR A 48 14.93 -28.48 9.12
CA THR A 48 14.33 -27.76 7.99
C THR A 48 13.09 -26.99 8.47
N ALA A 49 12.86 -25.81 7.92
CA ALA A 49 11.68 -25.04 8.28
C ALA A 49 10.41 -25.74 7.80
N ASP A 50 9.40 -25.77 8.65
CA ASP A 50 8.08 -26.33 8.34
C ASP A 50 7.09 -25.26 7.85
N ASN A 51 7.44 -23.99 8.02
CA ASN A 51 6.66 -22.84 7.63
C ASN A 51 7.28 -22.12 6.43
N ALA A 52 6.52 -21.22 5.84
CA ALA A 52 6.97 -20.32 4.78
C ALA A 52 6.96 -18.87 5.25
N LEU A 53 7.52 -17.98 4.43
CA LEU A 53 7.51 -16.55 4.64
C LEU A 53 6.71 -15.86 3.54
N LEU A 54 5.88 -14.90 3.92
CA LEU A 54 5.35 -13.89 3.03
C LEU A 54 6.10 -12.58 3.27
N GLY A 55 6.78 -12.07 2.25
CA GLY A 55 7.43 -10.76 2.27
C GLY A 55 6.59 -9.73 1.54
N LEU A 56 6.30 -8.63 2.21
CA LEU A 56 5.58 -7.48 1.69
C LEU A 56 6.53 -6.30 1.59
N GLN A 57 6.63 -5.72 0.40
CA GLN A 57 7.45 -4.53 0.16
C GLN A 57 6.54 -3.33 0.03
N LEU A 58 6.58 -2.43 1.01
CA LEU A 58 5.72 -1.25 1.07
C LEU A 58 6.53 0.03 1.00
N THR A 59 6.05 0.99 0.21
CA THR A 59 6.50 2.39 0.18
C THR A 59 5.34 3.30 0.57
N GLY A 60 5.61 4.55 0.88
CA GLY A 60 4.58 5.55 1.20
C GLY A 60 5.07 6.58 2.21
N ASP A 61 4.13 7.22 2.89
CA ASP A 61 4.39 8.22 3.93
C ASP A 61 3.62 7.95 5.23
N GLN A 62 3.00 6.77 5.34
CA GLN A 62 2.13 6.43 6.44
C GLN A 62 2.86 5.76 7.60
N ALA A 63 2.43 6.11 8.83
CA ALA A 63 2.76 5.33 10.01
C ALA A 63 1.82 4.12 10.10
N LEU A 64 2.41 2.93 10.22
CA LEU A 64 1.67 1.68 10.28
C LEU A 64 1.41 1.26 11.72
N SER A 65 0.26 0.65 11.97
CA SER A 65 0.00 -0.10 13.19
C SER A 65 0.12 -1.60 12.98
N GLU A 66 -0.55 -2.12 11.97
CA GLU A 66 -0.55 -3.55 11.70
C GLU A 66 -0.81 -3.88 10.22
N LEU A 67 -0.37 -5.07 9.83
CA LEU A 67 -0.78 -5.74 8.61
C LEU A 67 -1.60 -6.96 8.98
N VAL A 68 -2.75 -7.13 8.36
CA VAL A 68 -3.62 -8.31 8.58
C VAL A 68 -3.70 -9.10 7.29
N LEU A 69 -3.08 -10.28 7.29
CA LEU A 69 -3.15 -11.26 6.22
C LEU A 69 -4.33 -12.19 6.46
N THR A 70 -5.22 -12.31 5.51
CA THR A 70 -6.39 -13.19 5.56
C THR A 70 -6.32 -14.25 4.47
N ASN A 71 -6.35 -15.52 4.84
CA ASN A 71 -6.56 -16.61 3.90
C ASN A 71 -8.00 -16.57 3.40
N THR A 72 -8.20 -16.35 2.11
CA THR A 72 -9.54 -16.15 1.53
C THR A 72 -10.42 -17.41 1.60
N ALA A 73 -9.81 -18.59 1.57
CA ALA A 73 -10.55 -19.86 1.60
C ALA A 73 -11.06 -20.22 3.01
N THR A 74 -10.29 -19.88 4.06
CA THR A 74 -10.57 -20.31 5.44
C THR A 74 -10.98 -19.16 6.35
N SER A 75 -10.82 -17.92 5.91
CA SER A 75 -10.96 -16.69 6.72
C SER A 75 -10.00 -16.64 7.93
N GLN A 76 -8.97 -17.48 7.96
CA GLN A 76 -7.95 -17.42 8.99
C GLN A 76 -7.06 -16.19 8.79
N THR A 77 -6.75 -15.48 9.87
CA THR A 77 -5.96 -14.25 9.86
C THR A 77 -4.63 -14.43 10.57
N TYR A 78 -3.64 -13.68 10.08
CA TYR A 78 -2.31 -13.54 10.67
C TYR A 78 -2.00 -12.05 10.72
N THR A 79 -1.73 -11.53 11.90
CA THR A 79 -1.48 -10.11 12.13
C THR A 79 0.00 -9.87 12.39
N LEU A 80 0.60 -8.93 11.68
CA LEU A 80 1.93 -8.41 11.97
C LEU A 80 1.79 -7.04 12.63
N ASN A 81 2.16 -6.94 13.90
CA ASN A 81 2.23 -5.66 14.58
C ASN A 81 3.42 -4.86 14.04
N CYS A 82 3.13 -3.71 13.45
CA CYS A 82 4.08 -2.80 12.82
C CYS A 82 4.24 -1.49 13.58
N ALA A 83 3.81 -1.41 14.84
CA ALA A 83 3.87 -0.18 15.61
C ALA A 83 5.29 0.42 15.61
N GLY A 84 5.39 1.70 15.28
CA GLY A 84 6.65 2.43 15.16
C GLY A 84 7.30 2.39 13.77
N ILE A 85 6.67 1.73 12.78
CA ILE A 85 7.11 1.77 11.39
C ILE A 85 6.43 2.94 10.70
N THR A 86 7.23 3.83 10.11
CA THR A 86 6.76 4.85 9.17
C THR A 86 7.32 4.52 7.80
N LEU A 87 6.46 4.40 6.82
CA LEU A 87 6.85 4.16 5.43
C LEU A 87 7.56 5.38 4.84
N THR A 88 8.42 5.13 3.88
CA THR A 88 9.13 6.14 3.12
C THR A 88 9.10 5.79 1.64
N ASN A 89 9.68 6.64 0.78
CA ASN A 89 9.85 6.33 -0.64
C ASN A 89 10.80 5.14 -0.89
N THR A 90 11.54 4.69 0.14
CA THR A 90 12.33 3.47 0.08
C THR A 90 11.49 2.31 0.58
N ALA A 91 11.44 1.21 -0.19
CA ALA A 91 10.64 0.05 0.16
C ALA A 91 11.06 -0.55 1.50
N THR A 92 10.10 -0.65 2.41
CA THR A 92 10.26 -1.38 3.68
C THR A 92 9.78 -2.81 3.47
N LEU A 93 10.63 -3.78 3.76
CA LEU A 93 10.32 -5.19 3.66
C LEU A 93 9.81 -5.71 5.00
N LEU A 94 8.60 -6.22 5.01
CA LEU A 94 7.91 -6.76 6.18
C LEU A 94 7.63 -8.24 5.96
N TYR A 95 8.01 -9.08 6.93
CA TYR A 95 7.82 -10.53 6.84
C TYR A 95 6.75 -11.02 7.80
N LEU A 96 5.88 -11.89 7.26
CA LEU A 96 4.96 -12.74 8.02
C LEU A 96 5.36 -14.20 7.85
N VAL A 97 5.44 -14.92 8.96
CA VAL A 97 5.52 -16.38 8.93
C VAL A 97 4.11 -16.91 8.68
N VAL A 98 3.99 -17.80 7.71
CA VAL A 98 2.69 -18.37 7.29
C VAL A 98 2.77 -19.89 7.24
N PRO A 99 1.64 -20.61 7.41
CA PRO A 99 1.62 -22.04 7.17
C PRO A 99 2.04 -22.36 5.73
N ALA A 100 2.92 -23.34 5.58
CA ALA A 100 3.20 -23.90 4.27
C ALA A 100 1.97 -24.67 3.76
N GLY A 101 1.76 -24.63 2.45
CA GLY A 101 0.65 -25.29 1.81
C GLY A 101 0.04 -24.48 0.68
N GLU A 102 -1.00 -25.01 0.10
CA GLU A 102 -1.78 -24.37 -0.94
C GLU A 102 -2.92 -23.55 -0.33
N TRP A 103 -3.06 -22.31 -0.78
CA TRP A 103 -4.16 -21.41 -0.46
C TRP A 103 -4.99 -21.19 -1.73
N PRO A 104 -6.01 -22.03 -1.97
CA PRO A 104 -6.64 -22.17 -3.29
C PRO A 104 -7.35 -20.89 -3.78
N ASN A 105 -7.81 -20.06 -2.86
CA ASN A 105 -8.48 -18.79 -3.18
C ASN A 105 -7.59 -17.57 -2.90
N GLY A 106 -6.28 -17.80 -2.79
CA GLY A 106 -5.33 -16.75 -2.48
C GLY A 106 -5.52 -16.10 -1.11
N PHE A 107 -5.21 -14.83 -1.02
CA PHE A 107 -5.22 -14.08 0.24
C PHE A 107 -5.46 -12.59 0.04
N THR A 108 -5.83 -11.92 1.12
CA THR A 108 -5.92 -10.46 1.20
C THR A 108 -4.99 -9.96 2.31
N VAL A 109 -4.30 -8.84 2.07
CA VAL A 109 -3.53 -8.12 3.08
C VAL A 109 -4.19 -6.76 3.28
N SER A 110 -4.65 -6.49 4.50
CA SER A 110 -5.11 -5.18 4.94
C SER A 110 -3.97 -4.46 5.64
N VAL A 111 -3.76 -3.19 5.30
CA VAL A 111 -2.75 -2.31 5.90
C VAL A 111 -3.48 -1.29 6.77
N LYS A 112 -3.08 -1.15 8.04
CA LYS A 112 -3.72 -0.22 8.96
C LYS A 112 -2.77 0.86 9.43
N ASP A 113 -3.33 2.07 9.62
CA ASP A 113 -2.62 3.23 10.16
C ASP A 113 -2.42 3.16 11.68
N SER A 114 -1.78 4.18 12.24
CA SER A 114 -1.54 4.30 13.69
C SER A 114 -2.82 4.42 14.53
N GLU A 115 -3.95 4.73 13.90
CA GLU A 115 -5.27 4.81 14.55
C GLU A 115 -6.05 3.49 14.43
N GLY A 116 -5.53 2.51 13.68
CA GLY A 116 -6.14 1.21 13.44
C GLY A 116 -7.13 1.19 12.28
N ASN A 117 -7.23 2.28 11.50
CA ASN A 117 -8.07 2.31 10.30
C ASN A 117 -7.39 1.61 9.14
N GLU A 118 -8.16 0.89 8.32
CA GLU A 118 -7.63 0.35 7.08
C GLU A 118 -7.32 1.48 6.08
N ILE A 119 -6.03 1.62 5.72
CA ILE A 119 -5.58 2.59 4.72
C ILE A 119 -5.77 2.02 3.32
N THR A 120 -5.40 0.75 3.15
CA THR A 120 -5.46 0.06 1.87
C THR A 120 -5.50 -1.45 2.07
N SER A 121 -5.88 -2.16 1.02
CA SER A 121 -5.79 -3.63 0.99
C SER A 121 -5.33 -4.14 -0.37
N PHE A 122 -4.63 -5.27 -0.36
CA PHE A 122 -4.13 -5.94 -1.55
C PHE A 122 -4.66 -7.36 -1.58
N THR A 123 -5.26 -7.75 -2.70
CA THR A 123 -5.80 -9.10 -2.88
C THR A 123 -5.01 -9.84 -3.97
N LYS A 124 -4.57 -11.04 -3.64
CA LYS A 124 -4.15 -12.06 -4.60
C LYS A 124 -5.30 -13.08 -4.71
N ALA A 125 -6.10 -12.96 -5.76
CA ALA A 125 -7.29 -13.80 -5.94
C ALA A 125 -6.97 -15.21 -6.42
N ASP A 126 -5.87 -15.37 -7.18
CA ASP A 126 -5.43 -16.67 -7.66
C ASP A 126 -4.81 -17.49 -6.53
N ALA A 127 -4.85 -18.81 -6.67
CA ALA A 127 -4.20 -19.72 -5.74
C ALA A 127 -2.74 -19.31 -5.46
N ALA A 128 -2.34 -19.43 -4.21
CA ALA A 128 -0.99 -19.18 -3.75
C ALA A 128 -0.43 -20.44 -3.08
N THR A 129 0.79 -20.83 -3.44
CA THR A 129 1.47 -21.94 -2.80
C THR A 129 2.61 -21.40 -1.93
N PHE A 130 2.50 -21.59 -0.63
CA PHE A 130 3.56 -21.28 0.32
C PHE A 130 4.40 -22.54 0.56
N SER A 131 5.60 -22.56 -0.01
CA SER A 131 6.50 -23.71 0.16
C SER A 131 7.33 -23.53 1.42
N ALA A 132 7.39 -24.56 2.26
CA ALA A 132 8.30 -24.57 3.40
C ALA A 132 9.73 -24.23 2.97
N THR A 133 10.48 -23.58 3.84
CA THR A 133 11.86 -23.13 3.60
C THR A 133 12.03 -22.01 2.57
N THR A 134 10.96 -21.51 1.98
CA THR A 134 11.03 -20.42 0.99
C THR A 134 10.25 -19.19 1.43
N SER A 135 10.52 -18.08 0.76
CA SER A 135 9.77 -16.84 0.91
C SER A 135 9.07 -16.48 -0.40
N MET A 136 7.79 -16.12 -0.30
CA MET A 136 7.06 -15.45 -1.37
C MET A 136 7.19 -13.94 -1.12
N ILE A 137 7.88 -13.23 -2.01
CA ILE A 137 8.01 -11.78 -1.90
C ILE A 137 7.06 -11.13 -2.91
N MET A 138 6.16 -10.29 -2.39
CA MET A 138 5.23 -9.53 -3.23
C MET A 138 5.96 -8.34 -3.89
N PRO A 139 5.52 -7.94 -5.09
CA PRO A 139 6.00 -6.69 -5.69
C PRO A 139 5.79 -5.50 -4.76
N VAL A 140 6.62 -4.47 -4.93
CA VAL A 140 6.50 -3.22 -4.18
C VAL A 140 5.09 -2.64 -4.37
N ARG A 141 4.48 -2.25 -3.27
CA ARG A 141 3.18 -1.57 -3.22
C ARG A 141 3.33 -0.24 -2.52
N GLU A 142 2.81 0.79 -3.14
CA GLU A 142 2.69 2.09 -2.55
C GLU A 142 1.43 2.14 -1.66
N VAL A 143 1.63 2.61 -0.44
CA VAL A 143 0.57 2.87 0.54
C VAL A 143 0.42 4.39 0.57
N GLU A 144 -0.44 4.88 -0.29
CA GLU A 144 -0.77 6.30 -0.30
C GLU A 144 -1.73 6.62 0.83
N SER A 145 -1.42 7.68 1.59
CA SER A 145 -2.50 8.32 2.34
C SER A 145 -3.47 8.91 1.34
N LEU A 146 -4.75 8.67 1.56
CA LEU A 146 -5.74 9.61 1.09
C LEU A 146 -5.41 10.91 1.82
N LYS A 147 -4.61 11.77 1.18
CA LYS A 147 -4.34 13.11 1.73
C LYS A 147 -5.71 13.69 2.01
N ASN A 148 -6.01 13.86 3.30
CA ASN A 148 -7.18 14.62 3.71
C ASN A 148 -6.92 16.05 3.25
N TYR A 149 -7.34 16.35 2.03
CA TYR A 149 -7.46 17.72 1.61
C TYR A 149 -8.51 18.31 2.53
N GLU A 150 -8.07 19.14 3.46
CA GLU A 150 -8.99 19.82 4.38
C GLU A 150 -10.13 20.45 3.57
N GLY A 151 -11.37 20.04 3.86
CA GLY A 151 -12.56 20.53 3.18
C GLY A 151 -13.07 19.69 2.01
N ILE A 152 -12.42 18.58 1.62
CA ILE A 152 -12.92 17.73 0.54
C ILE A 152 -13.48 16.44 1.10
N GLY A 153 -14.72 16.15 0.74
CA GLY A 153 -15.40 14.94 1.17
C GLY A 153 -14.73 13.69 0.58
N VAL A 154 -14.49 12.70 1.42
CA VAL A 154 -14.11 11.35 1.00
C VAL A 154 -15.39 10.55 0.80
N PHE A 155 -15.51 9.86 -0.34
CA PHE A 155 -16.69 9.11 -0.73
C PHE A 155 -16.35 7.63 -0.87
N SER A 156 -17.15 6.78 -0.24
CA SER A 156 -17.03 5.33 -0.40
C SER A 156 -17.68 4.91 -1.71
N ILE A 157 -16.91 4.27 -2.59
CA ILE A 157 -17.41 3.70 -3.86
C ILE A 157 -17.61 2.18 -3.77
N SER A 158 -17.08 1.57 -2.71
CA SER A 158 -17.36 0.19 -2.31
C SER A 158 -17.14 0.02 -0.82
N ALA A 159 -17.37 -1.17 -0.28
CA ALA A 159 -17.10 -1.50 1.12
C ALA A 159 -15.61 -1.32 1.52
N THR A 160 -14.70 -1.35 0.54
CA THR A 160 -13.25 -1.34 0.76
C THR A 160 -12.52 -0.25 -0.04
N LYS A 161 -13.25 0.60 -0.77
CA LYS A 161 -12.64 1.63 -1.61
C LYS A 161 -13.31 2.98 -1.41
N GLN A 162 -12.48 3.95 -1.07
CA GLN A 162 -12.85 5.35 -0.96
C GLN A 162 -12.14 6.18 -2.04
N VAL A 163 -12.73 7.27 -2.42
CA VAL A 163 -12.16 8.27 -3.33
C VAL A 163 -12.39 9.66 -2.75
N ALA A 164 -11.43 10.54 -2.97
CA ALA A 164 -11.61 11.98 -2.74
C ALA A 164 -11.69 12.68 -4.10
N PHE A 165 -12.53 13.69 -4.20
CA PHE A 165 -12.48 14.57 -5.37
C PHE A 165 -11.28 15.51 -5.24
N SER A 166 -10.70 15.90 -6.37
CA SER A 166 -9.65 16.91 -6.39
C SER A 166 -10.19 18.25 -5.89
N PRO A 167 -9.38 19.06 -5.21
CA PRO A 167 -9.76 20.39 -4.76
C PRO A 167 -10.08 21.33 -5.92
N GLY A 168 -9.46 21.10 -7.06
CA GLY A 168 -9.62 21.96 -8.24
C GLY A 168 -9.15 21.27 -9.52
N ASN A 169 -9.02 22.05 -10.56
CA ASN A 169 -8.60 21.58 -11.88
C ASN A 169 -7.20 20.98 -11.84
N LEU A 170 -6.99 19.93 -12.63
CA LEU A 170 -5.64 19.39 -12.84
C LEU A 170 -4.83 20.37 -13.69
N GLN A 171 -3.66 20.75 -13.16
CA GLN A 171 -2.75 21.72 -13.73
C GLN A 171 -1.39 21.08 -14.02
N TYR A 172 -0.76 21.52 -15.09
CA TYR A 172 0.60 21.15 -15.45
C TYR A 172 1.51 22.36 -15.43
N THR A 173 2.68 22.22 -14.78
CA THR A 173 3.74 23.24 -14.75
C THR A 173 4.89 22.77 -15.63
N GLN A 174 5.11 23.45 -16.75
CA GLN A 174 6.08 23.05 -17.76
C GLN A 174 7.54 23.15 -17.24
N SER A 175 7.89 24.20 -16.52
CA SER A 175 9.26 24.44 -16.05
C SER A 175 9.78 23.38 -15.08
N THR A 176 8.89 22.73 -14.35
CA THR A 176 9.22 21.71 -13.34
C THR A 176 8.76 20.32 -13.73
N ASP A 177 8.10 20.17 -14.87
CA ASP A 177 7.48 18.90 -15.32
C ASP A 177 6.60 18.27 -14.23
N THR A 178 5.76 19.10 -13.60
CA THR A 178 4.96 18.70 -12.44
C THR A 178 3.47 18.86 -12.67
N TRP A 179 2.72 17.87 -12.18
CA TRP A 179 1.28 17.92 -12.11
C TRP A 179 0.83 18.32 -10.71
N SER A 180 -0.17 19.17 -10.63
CA SER A 180 -0.78 19.60 -9.36
C SER A 180 -2.26 19.85 -9.57
N PHE A 181 -3.03 19.93 -8.47
CA PHE A 181 -4.38 20.43 -8.53
C PHE A 181 -4.43 21.92 -8.15
N ALA A 182 -5.35 22.66 -8.73
CA ALA A 182 -5.68 24.00 -8.27
C ALA A 182 -6.18 23.96 -6.83
N GLU A 183 -6.00 25.04 -6.10
CA GLU A 183 -6.38 25.14 -4.68
C GLU A 183 -7.91 25.06 -4.51
N ASN A 184 -8.66 25.64 -5.45
CA ASN A 184 -10.11 25.65 -5.43
C ASN A 184 -10.68 25.19 -6.76
N GLN A 185 -11.90 24.62 -6.74
CA GLN A 185 -12.58 24.14 -7.94
C GLN A 185 -12.91 25.23 -8.97
N TYR A 186 -13.06 26.45 -8.52
CA TYR A 186 -13.33 27.61 -9.39
C TYR A 186 -12.06 28.28 -9.91
N ASP A 187 -10.89 27.83 -9.47
CA ASP A 187 -9.61 28.34 -9.99
C ASP A 187 -9.33 27.74 -11.37
N TYR A 188 -9.11 28.59 -12.35
CA TYR A 188 -8.68 28.17 -13.68
C TYR A 188 -7.64 29.12 -14.27
N ILE A 189 -6.80 28.61 -15.17
CA ILE A 189 -5.73 29.36 -15.79
C ILE A 189 -6.19 29.85 -17.17
N GLY A 190 -6.41 31.13 -17.25
CA GLY A 190 -6.74 31.83 -18.50
C GLY A 190 -8.04 31.39 -19.14
N THR A 191 -8.44 32.13 -20.15
CA THR A 191 -9.66 31.85 -20.94
C THR A 191 -9.42 30.88 -22.08
N ASP A 192 -8.15 30.68 -22.47
CA ASP A 192 -7.77 29.94 -23.67
C ASP A 192 -6.95 28.67 -23.40
N ASN A 193 -6.80 28.26 -22.16
CA ASN A 193 -6.00 27.09 -21.75
C ASN A 193 -4.61 27.03 -22.40
N VAL A 194 -3.99 28.16 -22.55
CA VAL A 194 -2.61 28.25 -23.06
C VAL A 194 -1.63 28.44 -21.92
N ILE A 195 -0.44 27.88 -22.08
CA ILE A 195 0.65 28.10 -21.16
C ILE A 195 0.91 29.61 -21.08
N GLY A 196 0.97 30.14 -19.83
CA GLY A 196 1.15 31.56 -19.61
C GLY A 196 -0.13 32.38 -19.54
N GLY A 197 -1.28 31.73 -19.50
CA GLY A 197 -2.57 32.40 -19.26
C GLY A 197 -2.68 32.99 -17.86
N SER A 198 -3.61 33.92 -17.67
CA SER A 198 -3.89 34.52 -16.35
C SER A 198 -4.69 33.55 -15.48
N VAL A 199 -4.41 33.51 -14.18
CA VAL A 199 -5.28 32.82 -13.23
C VAL A 199 -6.57 33.61 -13.06
N SER A 200 -7.71 32.93 -13.20
CA SER A 200 -9.01 33.49 -12.83
C SER A 200 -9.57 32.73 -11.65
N SER A 201 -10.00 33.44 -10.63
CA SER A 201 -10.74 32.91 -9.50
C SER A 201 -12.11 33.59 -9.48
N ASP A 202 -13.15 32.82 -9.60
CA ASP A 202 -14.56 33.21 -9.64
C ASP A 202 -15.10 33.58 -11.03
N PRO A 203 -15.54 32.58 -11.79
CA PRO A 203 -16.18 32.81 -13.08
C PRO A 203 -17.55 33.50 -12.99
N THR A 204 -18.17 33.59 -11.80
CA THR A 204 -19.48 34.18 -11.61
C THR A 204 -19.45 35.68 -11.41
N ASN A 205 -18.36 36.22 -10.89
CA ASN A 205 -18.22 37.64 -10.57
C ASN A 205 -17.26 38.41 -11.48
N GLY A 206 -16.58 37.72 -12.40
CA GLY A 206 -15.61 38.39 -13.26
C GLY A 206 -14.37 38.90 -12.50
N ASP A 207 -14.20 38.51 -11.24
CA ASP A 207 -13.00 38.81 -10.47
C ASP A 207 -11.85 37.92 -10.92
N SER A 208 -11.34 38.25 -12.11
CA SER A 208 -10.00 37.79 -12.46
C SER A 208 -9.04 38.33 -11.41
N LYS A 209 -8.25 37.46 -10.81
CA LYS A 209 -7.00 37.91 -10.17
C LYS A 209 -6.09 38.37 -11.29
N GLU A 210 -6.43 39.50 -11.90
CA GLU A 210 -5.61 40.11 -12.92
C GLU A 210 -4.20 40.34 -12.35
N GLY A 211 -3.23 39.75 -12.98
CA GLY A 211 -1.84 40.15 -12.80
C GLY A 211 -0.84 39.09 -12.37
N THR A 212 -1.25 37.87 -12.01
CA THR A 212 -0.25 36.81 -11.81
C THR A 212 -0.25 35.90 -13.03
N ALA A 213 0.53 36.31 -14.03
CA ALA A 213 0.85 35.43 -15.15
C ALA A 213 1.57 34.20 -14.60
N LEU A 214 0.92 33.06 -14.61
CA LEU A 214 1.57 31.77 -14.39
C LEU A 214 2.18 31.36 -15.72
N ALA A 215 3.33 31.92 -16.03
CA ALA A 215 3.98 31.90 -17.34
C ALA A 215 4.24 30.48 -17.89
N ASP A 216 4.11 29.45 -17.06
CA ASP A 216 4.47 28.07 -17.38
C ASP A 216 3.43 27.04 -16.92
N LYS A 217 2.24 27.47 -16.47
CA LYS A 217 1.14 26.59 -16.06
C LYS A 217 0.00 26.58 -17.08
N VAL A 218 -0.68 25.45 -17.16
CA VAL A 218 -1.90 25.27 -17.94
C VAL A 218 -2.89 24.35 -17.21
N ASP A 219 -4.17 24.66 -17.28
CA ASP A 219 -5.23 23.75 -16.86
C ASP A 219 -5.46 22.68 -17.93
N LEU A 220 -5.52 21.41 -17.53
CA LEU A 220 -5.78 20.33 -18.45
C LEU A 220 -7.27 20.29 -18.86
N PHE A 221 -8.17 20.68 -17.96
CA PHE A 221 -9.63 20.66 -18.16
C PHE A 221 -10.27 22.04 -17.96
N GLY A 222 -9.54 23.11 -18.25
CA GLY A 222 -10.06 24.46 -18.12
C GLY A 222 -11.15 24.76 -19.15
N TRP A 223 -11.95 25.78 -18.86
CA TRP A 223 -12.90 26.34 -19.81
C TRP A 223 -12.17 27.08 -20.90
N SER A 224 -12.33 26.69 -22.13
CA SER A 224 -11.82 27.42 -23.28
C SER A 224 -12.92 27.63 -24.29
N THR A 225 -12.93 28.81 -24.90
CA THR A 225 -13.81 29.14 -26.02
C THR A 225 -13.24 28.69 -27.39
N SER A 226 -12.00 28.14 -27.36
CA SER A 226 -11.30 27.74 -28.57
C SER A 226 -11.32 26.22 -28.76
N ALA A 227 -11.91 25.71 -29.81
CA ALA A 227 -11.93 24.28 -30.17
C ALA A 227 -10.55 23.71 -30.54
N THR A 228 -9.49 24.51 -30.51
CA THR A 228 -8.12 24.11 -30.87
C THR A 228 -7.22 23.76 -29.69
N TYR A 229 -7.65 24.01 -28.48
CA TYR A 229 -6.82 23.80 -27.27
C TYR A 229 -7.40 22.69 -26.38
N PHE A 230 -6.53 22.03 -25.62
CA PHE A 230 -6.92 20.98 -24.67
C PHE A 230 -7.91 21.50 -23.63
N GLY A 231 -8.85 20.66 -23.22
CA GLY A 231 -9.84 21.00 -22.22
C GLY A 231 -10.97 21.90 -22.72
N VAL A 232 -11.11 22.03 -24.03
CA VAL A 232 -12.15 22.85 -24.65
C VAL A 232 -13.48 22.13 -24.56
N SER A 233 -14.47 22.76 -23.89
CA SER A 233 -15.86 22.48 -24.19
C SER A 233 -16.35 23.50 -25.23
N THR A 234 -16.79 23.04 -26.34
CA THR A 234 -17.57 23.84 -27.27
C THR A 234 -18.99 23.96 -26.78
#